data_4ae765044a970f2e5aa0cccea603289e
#
_entry.id   4ae765044a970f2e5aa0cccea603289e
#
_cell.length_a   1.000
_cell.length_b   1.000
_cell.length_c   1.000
_cell.angle_alpha   90.00
_cell.angle_beta   90.00
_cell.angle_gamma   90.00
#
_symmetry.space_group_name_H-M   'P 1'
#
loop_
_entity.id
_entity.type
_entity.pdbx_description
1 polymer ?
#
loop_
_entity_poly.entity_id
_entity_poly.type
_entity_poly.pdbx_seq_one_letter_code
_entity_poly.pdbx_strand_id
1 'polypeptide(L)'
;MSEAGILFKRYVWLIDTVKSGKWTKEDIMNKWERCYHLNDECLPMADKTFHNHINAIKSIFGLQIKCKKYGDKTYYIENLSENDEYSDIKEWLIDTISVSNIVNECSTLRGRIHFERIPSGQIWLTTIIKAMKEDHPMDMTYQGFWGRGKHTFRVEPYFVKVFKQRWYMIAHSVSDNTIRCYALDRIQGIDVITNDTFVMPPKFHPDEYFEDCYGIIHGDNEETQTVR
;
A
#
# COMPACT_ATOMS: atom_id res chain seq x y z
N MET A 1 -6.71 -6.13 -25.65
CA MET A 1 -6.89 -6.06 -24.18
C MET A 1 -8.22 -6.69 -23.82
N SER A 2 -8.35 -7.36 -22.66
CA SER A 2 -9.65 -7.84 -22.22
C SER A 2 -10.55 -6.65 -21.83
N GLU A 3 -11.87 -6.79 -22.01
CA GLU A 3 -12.87 -5.78 -21.65
C GLU A 3 -12.76 -5.36 -20.17
N ALA A 4 -12.51 -6.32 -19.28
CA ALA A 4 -12.24 -6.08 -17.86
C ALA A 4 -11.00 -5.20 -17.61
N GLY A 5 -9.95 -5.36 -18.42
CA GLY A 5 -8.74 -4.54 -18.30
C GLY A 5 -8.97 -3.08 -18.71
N ILE A 6 -9.80 -2.85 -19.72
CA ILE A 6 -10.18 -1.49 -20.14
C ILE A 6 -11.05 -0.83 -19.06
N LEU A 7 -11.99 -1.59 -18.49
CA LEU A 7 -12.88 -1.08 -17.44
C LEU A 7 -12.10 -0.70 -16.18
N PHE A 8 -11.12 -1.52 -15.78
CA PHE A 8 -10.25 -1.22 -14.65
C PHE A 8 -9.47 0.09 -14.86
N LYS A 9 -8.91 0.31 -16.06
CA LYS A 9 -8.21 1.55 -16.39
C LYS A 9 -9.12 2.78 -16.33
N ARG A 10 -10.40 2.65 -16.70
CA ARG A 10 -11.41 3.73 -16.57
C ARG A 10 -11.66 4.08 -15.11
N TYR A 11 -11.70 3.10 -14.21
CA TYR A 11 -11.84 3.36 -12.76
C TYR A 11 -10.63 4.13 -12.22
N VAL A 12 -9.43 3.71 -12.57
CA VAL A 12 -8.21 4.40 -12.14
C VAL A 12 -8.16 5.82 -12.70
N TRP A 13 -8.47 6.01 -13.98
CA TRP A 13 -8.56 7.33 -14.58
C TRP A 13 -9.54 8.27 -13.83
N LEU A 14 -10.70 7.74 -13.43
CA LEU A 14 -11.69 8.53 -12.69
C LEU A 14 -11.18 8.91 -11.28
N ILE A 15 -10.53 7.98 -10.59
CA ILE A 15 -9.89 8.24 -9.29
C ILE A 15 -8.84 9.34 -9.42
N ASP A 16 -7.92 9.22 -10.39
CA ASP A 16 -6.85 10.20 -10.65
C ASP A 16 -7.42 11.57 -11.02
N THR A 17 -8.45 11.60 -11.85
CA THR A 17 -9.11 12.84 -12.23
C THR A 17 -9.70 13.53 -11.00
N VAL A 18 -10.44 12.82 -10.16
CA VAL A 18 -11.03 13.41 -8.94
C VAL A 18 -9.97 13.84 -7.93
N LYS A 19 -8.85 13.09 -7.80
CA LYS A 19 -7.73 13.42 -6.91
C LYS A 19 -6.96 14.66 -7.40
N SER A 20 -6.84 14.86 -8.71
CA SER A 20 -6.03 15.93 -9.32
C SER A 20 -6.54 17.35 -9.10
N GLY A 21 -7.77 17.54 -8.60
CA GLY A 21 -8.32 18.87 -8.40
C GLY A 21 -9.81 18.91 -8.02
N LYS A 22 -10.36 20.10 -7.99
CA LYS A 22 -11.78 20.34 -7.69
C LYS A 22 -12.56 20.40 -9.00
N TRP A 23 -13.14 19.29 -9.41
CA TRP A 23 -13.83 19.14 -10.69
C TRP A 23 -15.34 18.95 -10.48
N THR A 24 -16.13 19.67 -11.26
CA THR A 24 -17.57 19.41 -11.41
C THR A 24 -17.78 18.16 -12.27
N LYS A 25 -19.02 17.67 -12.31
CA LYS A 25 -19.35 16.55 -13.21
C LYS A 25 -19.08 16.90 -14.67
N GLU A 26 -19.42 18.11 -15.08
CA GLU A 26 -19.20 18.60 -16.44
C GLU A 26 -17.71 18.64 -16.80
N ASP A 27 -16.87 19.12 -15.88
CA ASP A 27 -15.41 19.10 -16.06
C ASP A 27 -14.87 17.69 -16.23
N ILE A 28 -15.36 16.73 -15.42
CA ILE A 28 -14.95 15.32 -15.52
C ILE A 28 -15.38 14.72 -16.86
N MET A 29 -16.60 15.01 -17.33
CA MET A 29 -17.07 14.56 -18.64
C MET A 29 -16.25 15.15 -19.78
N ASN A 30 -15.94 16.44 -19.74
CA ASN A 30 -15.09 17.10 -20.73
C ASN A 30 -13.67 16.52 -20.75
N LYS A 31 -13.13 16.15 -19.58
CA LYS A 31 -11.83 15.46 -19.48
C LYS A 31 -11.91 14.05 -20.05
N TRP A 32 -13.01 13.32 -19.85
CA TRP A 32 -13.22 12.01 -20.43
C TRP A 32 -13.24 12.02 -21.96
N GLU A 33 -13.92 12.96 -22.56
CA GLU A 33 -13.96 13.10 -24.01
C GLU A 33 -12.59 13.40 -24.64
N ARG A 34 -11.68 14.01 -23.87
CA ARG A 34 -10.29 14.30 -24.25
C ARG A 34 -9.29 13.22 -23.88
N CYS A 35 -9.76 12.13 -23.29
CA CYS A 35 -8.92 11.03 -22.82
C CYS A 35 -8.70 10.01 -23.95
N TYR A 36 -7.99 10.38 -24.99
CA TYR A 36 -7.82 9.60 -26.23
C TYR A 36 -7.31 8.16 -26.01
N HIS A 37 -6.54 7.90 -24.97
CA HIS A 37 -5.98 6.56 -24.70
C HIS A 37 -6.98 5.56 -24.12
N LEU A 38 -8.13 6.04 -23.58
CA LEU A 38 -9.22 5.21 -23.05
C LEU A 38 -10.54 5.42 -23.78
N ASN A 39 -10.61 6.47 -24.60
CA ASN A 39 -11.79 6.94 -25.32
C ASN A 39 -11.35 7.53 -26.66
N ASP A 40 -10.81 6.68 -27.52
CA ASP A 40 -10.28 7.05 -28.85
C ASP A 40 -11.33 7.64 -29.78
N GLU A 41 -12.60 7.23 -29.61
CA GLU A 41 -13.74 7.77 -30.36
C GLU A 41 -14.30 9.07 -29.76
N CYS A 42 -13.74 9.59 -28.67
CA CYS A 42 -14.19 10.80 -27.96
C CYS A 42 -15.69 10.78 -27.57
N LEU A 43 -16.23 9.60 -27.26
CA LEU A 43 -17.63 9.44 -26.93
C LEU A 43 -17.95 9.98 -25.53
N PRO A 44 -19.09 10.67 -25.36
CA PRO A 44 -19.52 11.13 -24.05
C PRO A 44 -19.83 9.95 -23.12
N MET A 45 -19.49 10.08 -21.84
CA MET A 45 -19.86 9.11 -20.83
C MET A 45 -21.30 9.33 -20.38
N ALA A 46 -22.16 8.32 -20.52
CA ALA A 46 -23.53 8.41 -20.03
C ALA A 46 -23.56 8.54 -18.49
N ASP A 47 -24.53 9.30 -17.97
CA ASP A 47 -24.73 9.51 -16.54
C ASP A 47 -24.80 8.22 -15.74
N LYS A 48 -25.52 7.23 -16.25
CA LYS A 48 -25.62 5.91 -15.64
C LYS A 48 -24.26 5.21 -15.55
N THR A 49 -23.44 5.31 -16.59
CA THR A 49 -22.08 4.74 -16.63
C THR A 49 -21.19 5.40 -15.60
N PHE A 50 -21.23 6.73 -15.48
CA PHE A 50 -20.47 7.46 -14.47
C PHE A 50 -20.81 7.02 -13.05
N HIS A 51 -22.11 6.91 -12.71
CA HIS A 51 -22.52 6.43 -11.39
C HIS A 51 -22.17 4.97 -11.15
N ASN A 52 -22.25 4.13 -12.18
CA ASN A 52 -21.81 2.74 -12.09
C ASN A 52 -20.31 2.65 -11.81
N HIS A 53 -19.49 3.50 -12.42
CA HIS A 53 -18.06 3.56 -12.15
C HIS A 53 -17.78 3.98 -10.70
N ILE A 54 -18.46 5.00 -10.18
CA ILE A 54 -18.34 5.42 -8.77
C ILE A 54 -18.68 4.25 -7.82
N ASN A 55 -19.77 3.54 -8.08
CA ASN A 55 -20.19 2.40 -7.26
C ASN A 55 -19.19 1.23 -7.34
N ALA A 56 -18.66 0.95 -8.53
CA ALA A 56 -17.64 -0.07 -8.71
C ALA A 56 -16.33 0.29 -7.99
N ILE A 57 -15.89 1.55 -8.08
CA ILE A 57 -14.73 2.08 -7.36
C ILE A 57 -14.90 1.88 -5.86
N LYS A 58 -16.09 2.20 -5.32
CA LYS A 58 -16.39 1.95 -3.91
C LYS A 58 -16.29 0.47 -3.54
N SER A 59 -16.83 -0.41 -4.38
CA SER A 59 -16.84 -1.86 -4.13
C SER A 59 -15.44 -2.49 -4.23
N ILE A 60 -14.64 -2.06 -5.21
CA ILE A 60 -13.34 -2.68 -5.53
C ILE A 60 -12.21 -2.09 -4.67
N PHE A 61 -12.18 -0.76 -4.53
CA PHE A 61 -11.09 -0.04 -3.87
C PHE A 61 -11.47 0.48 -2.47
N GLY A 62 -12.72 0.35 -2.04
CA GLY A 62 -13.20 0.92 -0.78
C GLY A 62 -13.24 2.46 -0.76
N LEU A 63 -13.09 3.13 -1.93
CA LEU A 63 -13.03 4.58 -2.05
C LEU A 63 -14.41 5.18 -2.31
N GLN A 64 -14.79 6.20 -1.55
CA GLN A 64 -16.07 6.88 -1.72
C GLN A 64 -15.88 8.21 -2.46
N ILE A 65 -16.22 8.23 -3.75
CA ILE A 65 -16.30 9.46 -4.53
C ILE A 65 -17.65 10.13 -4.26
N LYS A 66 -17.63 11.35 -3.72
CA LYS A 66 -18.82 12.13 -3.38
C LYS A 66 -18.80 13.49 -4.07
N CYS A 67 -19.99 14.05 -4.30
CA CYS A 67 -20.19 15.40 -4.76
C CYS A 67 -20.52 16.31 -3.58
N LYS A 68 -19.93 17.49 -3.49
CA LYS A 68 -20.29 18.50 -2.48
C LYS A 68 -21.75 18.91 -2.64
N LYS A 69 -22.49 18.90 -1.55
CA LYS A 69 -23.91 19.26 -1.52
C LYS A 69 -24.16 20.75 -1.78
N TYR A 70 -23.22 21.61 -1.36
CA TYR A 70 -23.31 23.07 -1.42
C TYR A 70 -22.09 23.64 -2.14
N GLY A 71 -22.27 24.81 -2.77
CA GLY A 71 -21.22 25.49 -3.53
C GLY A 71 -21.02 24.90 -4.93
N ASP A 72 -19.76 24.73 -5.33
CA ASP A 72 -19.35 24.45 -6.71
C ASP A 72 -19.71 23.03 -7.20
N LYS A 73 -20.39 22.20 -6.40
CA LYS A 73 -20.77 20.80 -6.74
C LYS A 73 -19.60 19.96 -7.26
N THR A 74 -18.41 20.19 -6.70
CA THR A 74 -17.20 19.46 -7.07
C THR A 74 -17.15 18.08 -6.42
N TYR A 75 -16.53 17.13 -7.12
CA TYR A 75 -16.31 15.78 -6.63
C TYR A 75 -15.03 15.68 -5.79
N TYR A 76 -15.02 14.80 -4.81
CA TYR A 76 -13.89 14.51 -3.93
C TYR A 76 -13.93 13.05 -3.45
N ILE A 77 -12.81 12.55 -2.94
CA ILE A 77 -12.72 11.23 -2.34
C ILE A 77 -12.78 11.39 -0.82
N GLU A 78 -13.85 10.88 -0.19
CA GLU A 78 -14.10 11.08 1.24
C GLU A 78 -13.14 10.29 2.14
N ASN A 79 -12.80 9.08 1.74
CA ASN A 79 -11.98 8.16 2.55
C ASN A 79 -10.47 8.45 2.49
N LEU A 80 -10.05 9.58 1.92
CA LEU A 80 -8.68 10.11 1.97
C LEU A 80 -8.58 11.29 2.94
N SER A 81 -9.55 11.46 3.85
CA SER A 81 -9.49 12.47 4.91
C SER A 81 -8.59 12.00 6.04
N GLU A 82 -7.91 12.93 6.71
CA GLU A 82 -6.96 12.71 7.81
C GLU A 82 -7.49 11.89 9.01
N ASN A 83 -8.79 11.60 9.04
CA ASN A 83 -9.46 10.85 10.13
C ASN A 83 -9.71 9.36 9.80
N ASP A 84 -9.20 8.84 8.67
CA ASP A 84 -9.34 7.40 8.34
C ASP A 84 -8.03 6.68 8.62
N GLU A 85 -8.01 5.78 9.60
CA GLU A 85 -6.84 4.95 9.98
C GLU A 85 -6.16 4.23 8.81
N TYR A 86 -6.89 4.04 7.70
CA TYR A 86 -6.39 3.39 6.50
C TYR A 86 -6.17 4.34 5.31
N SER A 87 -6.25 5.65 5.54
CA SER A 87 -6.10 6.66 4.48
C SER A 87 -4.76 6.52 3.76
N ASP A 88 -3.68 6.36 4.49
CA ASP A 88 -2.31 6.28 3.97
C ASP A 88 -2.10 5.05 3.08
N ILE A 89 -2.67 3.90 3.47
CA ILE A 89 -2.60 2.66 2.68
C ILE A 89 -3.39 2.82 1.39
N LYS A 90 -4.60 3.39 1.46
CA LYS A 90 -5.44 3.65 0.29
C LYS A 90 -4.77 4.64 -0.66
N GLU A 91 -4.21 5.72 -0.13
CA GLU A 91 -3.50 6.71 -0.90
C GLU A 91 -2.28 6.12 -1.60
N TRP A 92 -1.45 5.37 -0.88
CA TRP A 92 -0.30 4.66 -1.45
C TRP A 92 -0.69 3.68 -2.56
N LEU A 93 -1.78 2.92 -2.39
CA LEU A 93 -2.28 2.01 -3.43
C LEU A 93 -2.71 2.76 -4.69
N ILE A 94 -3.46 3.85 -4.54
CA ILE A 94 -3.90 4.69 -5.66
C ILE A 94 -2.69 5.23 -6.40
N ASP A 95 -1.73 5.83 -5.71
CA ASP A 95 -0.55 6.42 -6.31
C ASP A 95 0.27 5.37 -7.06
N THR A 96 0.40 4.16 -6.50
CA THR A 96 1.09 3.04 -7.15
C THR A 96 0.39 2.62 -8.44
N ILE A 97 -0.94 2.54 -8.44
CA ILE A 97 -1.73 2.17 -9.62
C ILE A 97 -1.66 3.28 -10.68
N SER A 98 -1.76 4.54 -10.27
CA SER A 98 -1.68 5.71 -11.13
C SER A 98 -0.34 5.78 -11.86
N VAL A 99 0.76 5.62 -11.12
CA VAL A 99 2.11 5.55 -11.71
C VAL A 99 2.23 4.39 -12.69
N SER A 100 1.72 3.20 -12.34
CA SER A 100 1.73 2.03 -13.22
C SER A 100 1.00 2.29 -14.53
N ASN A 101 -0.13 2.99 -14.51
CA ASN A 101 -0.88 3.35 -15.71
C ASN A 101 -0.12 4.35 -16.58
N ILE A 102 0.41 5.43 -15.99
CA ILE A 102 1.21 6.44 -16.72
C ILE A 102 2.37 5.76 -17.45
N VAL A 103 3.07 4.85 -16.77
CA VAL A 103 4.19 4.11 -17.38
C VAL A 103 3.74 3.21 -18.52
N ASN A 104 2.59 2.55 -18.39
CA ASN A 104 2.05 1.71 -19.45
C ASN A 104 1.57 2.52 -20.65
N GLU A 105 1.01 3.71 -20.43
CA GLU A 105 0.59 4.64 -21.50
C GLU A 105 1.80 5.25 -22.23
N CYS A 106 2.87 5.52 -21.51
CA CYS A 106 4.11 6.06 -22.05
C CYS A 106 5.04 4.96 -22.58
N SER A 107 4.51 3.92 -23.22
CA SER A 107 5.31 2.79 -23.73
C SER A 107 6.46 3.21 -24.66
N THR A 108 6.32 4.30 -25.39
CA THR A 108 7.37 4.91 -26.23
C THR A 108 8.51 5.52 -25.41
N LEU A 109 8.29 5.80 -24.14
CA LEU A 109 9.27 6.39 -23.22
C LEU A 109 9.96 5.35 -22.32
N ARG A 110 9.72 4.04 -22.51
CA ARG A 110 10.30 2.96 -21.68
C ARG A 110 11.83 3.05 -21.54
N GLY A 111 12.53 3.51 -22.57
CA GLY A 111 13.98 3.72 -22.50
C GLY A 111 14.43 4.96 -21.71
N ARG A 112 13.48 5.82 -21.32
CA ARG A 112 13.75 7.08 -20.60
C ARG A 112 13.19 7.08 -19.17
N ILE A 113 12.40 6.06 -18.80
CA ILE A 113 11.85 5.87 -17.47
C ILE A 113 12.53 4.64 -16.87
N HIS A 114 13.38 4.86 -15.87
CA HIS A 114 14.14 3.80 -15.21
C HIS A 114 13.49 3.47 -13.87
N PHE A 115 13.02 2.22 -13.72
CA PHE A 115 12.53 1.71 -12.45
C PHE A 115 13.58 0.84 -11.80
N GLU A 116 13.91 1.16 -10.57
CA GLU A 116 14.70 0.28 -9.75
C GLU A 116 13.87 -0.94 -9.34
N ARG A 117 14.40 -2.14 -9.50
CA ARG A 117 13.77 -3.36 -8.97
C ARG A 117 14.04 -3.44 -7.48
N ILE A 118 13.06 -3.05 -6.70
CA ILE A 118 13.13 -3.17 -5.25
C ILE A 118 12.50 -4.51 -4.84
N PRO A 119 13.29 -5.44 -4.27
CA PRO A 119 12.73 -6.68 -3.74
C PRO A 119 11.76 -6.35 -2.60
N SER A 120 10.49 -6.66 -2.75
CA SER A 120 9.48 -6.28 -1.75
C SER A 120 9.19 -7.37 -0.73
N GLY A 121 9.50 -8.63 -1.04
CA GLY A 121 9.18 -9.77 -0.19
C GLY A 121 7.68 -10.03 -0.01
N GLN A 122 6.84 -9.46 -0.85
CA GLN A 122 5.37 -9.54 -0.75
C GLN A 122 4.82 -10.98 -0.72
N ILE A 123 5.56 -11.94 -1.23
CA ILE A 123 5.16 -13.36 -1.23
C ILE A 123 4.89 -13.87 0.20
N TRP A 124 5.57 -13.32 1.20
CA TRP A 124 5.43 -13.71 2.60
C TRP A 124 4.34 -12.94 3.34
N LEU A 125 3.90 -11.80 2.80
CA LEU A 125 3.01 -10.87 3.50
C LEU A 125 1.70 -11.52 3.93
N THR A 126 1.07 -12.29 3.04
CA THR A 126 -0.21 -12.97 3.35
C THR A 126 -0.04 -13.98 4.49
N THR A 127 1.06 -14.74 4.50
CA THR A 127 1.36 -15.72 5.54
C THR A 127 1.58 -15.04 6.89
N ILE A 128 2.36 -13.95 6.90
CA ILE A 128 2.65 -13.15 8.10
C ILE A 128 1.36 -12.53 8.67
N ILE A 129 0.53 -11.89 7.82
CA ILE A 129 -0.74 -11.28 8.25
C ILE A 129 -1.69 -12.33 8.85
N LYS A 130 -1.76 -13.53 8.28
CA LYS A 130 -2.57 -14.61 8.85
C LYS A 130 -2.04 -15.05 10.22
N ALA A 131 -0.73 -15.22 10.36
CA ALA A 131 -0.12 -15.57 11.63
C ALA A 131 -0.37 -14.50 12.70
N MET A 132 -0.23 -13.22 12.34
CA MET A 132 -0.55 -12.09 13.22
C MET A 132 -2.03 -12.09 13.66
N LYS A 133 -2.96 -12.39 12.74
CA LYS A 133 -4.39 -12.41 13.02
C LYS A 133 -4.78 -13.48 14.05
N GLU A 134 -4.05 -14.57 14.09
CA GLU A 134 -4.31 -15.74 14.93
C GLU A 134 -3.31 -15.85 16.10
N ASP A 135 -2.44 -14.84 16.28
CA ASP A 135 -1.36 -14.77 17.26
C ASP A 135 -0.45 -16.00 17.25
N HIS A 136 -0.20 -16.56 16.05
CA HIS A 136 0.67 -17.72 15.89
C HIS A 136 2.13 -17.32 15.74
N PRO A 137 3.07 -17.94 16.49
CA PRO A 137 4.49 -17.79 16.25
C PRO A 137 4.90 -18.49 14.95
N MET A 138 6.07 -18.14 14.42
CA MET A 138 6.58 -18.70 13.18
C MET A 138 8.05 -19.10 13.34
N ASP A 139 8.42 -20.24 12.76
CA ASP A 139 9.83 -20.57 12.52
C ASP A 139 10.24 -19.97 11.17
N MET A 140 11.10 -18.95 11.22
CA MET A 140 11.53 -18.16 10.07
C MET A 140 12.97 -18.48 9.69
N THR A 141 13.18 -18.86 8.42
CA THR A 141 14.53 -18.95 7.84
C THR A 141 14.89 -17.62 7.21
N TYR A 142 15.91 -16.97 7.74
CA TYR A 142 16.30 -15.61 7.37
C TYR A 142 17.78 -15.51 6.99
N GLN A 143 18.07 -14.69 5.99
CA GLN A 143 19.42 -14.36 5.58
C GLN A 143 19.72 -12.90 5.89
N GLY A 144 20.46 -12.66 6.97
CA GLY A 144 20.88 -11.33 7.40
C GLY A 144 21.83 -10.65 6.42
N PHE A 145 22.05 -9.35 6.60
CA PHE A 145 22.93 -8.57 5.72
C PHE A 145 24.42 -8.94 5.90
N TRP A 146 24.83 -9.13 7.15
CA TRP A 146 26.22 -9.36 7.50
C TRP A 146 26.57 -10.85 7.72
N GLY A 147 25.56 -11.70 7.78
CA GLY A 147 25.76 -13.14 8.05
C GLY A 147 26.02 -13.94 6.77
N ARG A 148 27.00 -14.85 6.83
CA ARG A 148 27.34 -15.75 5.72
C ARG A 148 26.42 -16.98 5.62
N GLY A 149 25.33 -17.04 6.40
CA GLY A 149 24.47 -18.21 6.47
C GLY A 149 23.00 -17.89 6.58
N LYS A 150 22.18 -18.89 6.30
CA LYS A 150 20.75 -18.88 6.58
C LYS A 150 20.58 -19.42 8.00
N HIS A 151 19.77 -18.74 8.80
CA HIS A 151 19.45 -19.16 10.16
C HIS A 151 17.94 -19.31 10.30
N THR A 152 17.52 -20.40 10.92
CA THR A 152 16.10 -20.62 11.26
C THR A 152 15.94 -20.41 12.76
N PHE A 153 14.99 -19.55 13.12
CA PHE A 153 14.69 -19.21 14.51
C PHE A 153 13.22 -18.83 14.66
N ARG A 154 12.72 -18.92 15.87
CA ARG A 154 11.34 -18.62 16.21
C ARG A 154 11.13 -17.15 16.41
N VAL A 155 10.06 -16.61 15.79
CA VAL A 155 9.61 -15.22 15.92
C VAL A 155 8.12 -15.14 16.19
N GLU A 156 7.73 -14.10 16.92
CA GLU A 156 6.35 -13.72 17.19
C GLU A 156 6.07 -12.42 16.42
N PRO A 157 5.30 -12.45 15.32
CA PRO A 157 5.09 -11.29 14.47
C PRO A 157 4.15 -10.28 15.12
N TYR A 158 4.60 -9.07 15.37
CA TYR A 158 3.82 -8.01 15.99
C TYR A 158 3.11 -7.14 14.97
N PHE A 159 3.83 -6.60 13.97
CA PHE A 159 3.23 -5.83 12.89
C PHE A 159 4.13 -5.77 11.65
N VAL A 160 3.57 -5.27 10.54
CA VAL A 160 4.29 -5.06 9.28
C VAL A 160 4.29 -3.59 8.92
N LYS A 161 5.41 -3.11 8.34
CA LYS A 161 5.60 -1.73 7.90
C LYS A 161 6.14 -1.68 6.48
N VAL A 162 5.62 -0.74 5.68
CA VAL A 162 6.23 -0.37 4.39
C VAL A 162 7.15 0.82 4.60
N PHE A 163 8.38 0.72 4.10
CA PHE A 163 9.30 1.83 4.04
C PHE A 163 10.12 1.77 2.74
N LYS A 164 10.12 2.85 1.97
CA LYS A 164 10.79 2.96 0.66
C LYS A 164 10.50 1.74 -0.25
N GLN A 165 9.22 1.41 -0.39
CA GLN A 165 8.69 0.31 -1.22
C GLN A 165 9.09 -1.11 -0.79
N ARG A 166 9.72 -1.28 0.37
CA ARG A 166 10.05 -2.58 0.96
C ARG A 166 9.17 -2.86 2.16
N TRP A 167 8.79 -4.12 2.30
CA TRP A 167 8.04 -4.59 3.47
C TRP A 167 9.00 -5.07 4.55
N TYR A 168 8.67 -4.73 5.78
CA TYR A 168 9.37 -5.12 6.99
C TYR A 168 8.38 -5.70 7.98
N MET A 169 8.80 -6.73 8.70
CA MET A 169 8.09 -7.30 9.83
C MET A 169 8.83 -6.95 11.10
N ILE A 170 8.11 -6.40 12.06
CA ILE A 170 8.60 -6.20 13.42
C ILE A 170 8.09 -7.39 14.22
N ALA A 171 9.02 -8.11 14.82
CA ALA A 171 8.73 -9.32 15.54
C ALA A 171 9.64 -9.49 16.75
N HIS A 172 9.13 -10.14 17.78
CA HIS A 172 9.93 -10.60 18.90
C HIS A 172 10.70 -11.86 18.51
N SER A 173 12.01 -11.84 18.67
CA SER A 173 12.87 -13.01 18.49
C SER A 173 12.91 -13.78 19.80
N VAL A 174 12.38 -15.00 19.80
CA VAL A 174 12.28 -15.83 21.02
C VAL A 174 13.67 -16.25 21.51
N SER A 175 14.64 -16.42 20.61
CA SER A 175 15.98 -16.90 20.94
C SER A 175 16.82 -15.89 21.74
N ASP A 176 16.71 -14.61 21.42
CA ASP A 176 17.49 -13.53 22.03
C ASP A 176 16.61 -12.55 22.84
N ASN A 177 15.33 -12.83 22.94
CA ASN A 177 14.35 -12.06 23.71
C ASN A 177 14.38 -10.55 23.37
N THR A 178 14.48 -10.25 22.06
CA THR A 178 14.54 -8.88 21.57
C THR A 178 13.53 -8.64 20.45
N ILE A 179 13.01 -7.42 20.33
CA ILE A 179 12.18 -7.02 19.20
C ILE A 179 13.11 -6.55 18.07
N ARG A 180 12.91 -7.08 16.89
CA ARG A 180 13.73 -6.78 15.71
C ARG A 180 12.90 -6.48 14.47
N CYS A 181 13.52 -5.72 13.56
CA CYS A 181 12.97 -5.39 12.26
C CYS A 181 13.56 -6.31 11.17
N TYR A 182 12.71 -7.09 10.52
CA TYR A 182 13.09 -8.06 9.49
C TYR A 182 12.57 -7.64 8.12
N ALA A 183 13.46 -7.45 7.15
CA ALA A 183 13.08 -7.18 5.77
C ALA A 183 12.50 -8.44 5.12
N LEU A 184 11.28 -8.38 4.58
CA LEU A 184 10.58 -9.55 4.03
C LEU A 184 11.30 -10.17 2.83
N ASP A 185 12.01 -9.38 2.05
CA ASP A 185 12.79 -9.84 0.89
C ASP A 185 13.99 -10.71 1.25
N ARG A 186 14.35 -10.78 2.54
CA ARG A 186 15.43 -11.62 3.06
C ARG A 186 14.94 -12.91 3.70
N ILE A 187 13.65 -13.08 3.81
CA ILE A 187 13.04 -14.32 4.29
C ILE A 187 13.18 -15.38 3.20
N GLN A 188 13.65 -16.56 3.59
CA GLN A 188 13.86 -17.70 2.70
C GLN A 188 12.81 -18.81 2.92
N GLY A 189 12.13 -18.79 4.07
CA GLY A 189 11.07 -19.72 4.42
C GLY A 189 10.37 -19.29 5.70
N ILE A 190 9.09 -19.63 5.81
CA ILE A 190 8.26 -19.43 7.00
C ILE A 190 7.42 -20.69 7.22
N ASP A 191 7.49 -21.24 8.42
CA ASP A 191 6.62 -22.30 8.92
C ASP A 191 5.79 -21.74 10.10
N VAL A 192 4.47 -21.60 9.90
CA VAL A 192 3.56 -21.09 10.93
C VAL A 192 3.24 -22.19 11.93
N ILE A 193 3.33 -21.89 13.22
CA ILE A 193 3.12 -22.85 14.31
C ILE A 193 1.69 -22.67 14.84
N THR A 194 0.77 -23.41 14.24
CA THR A 194 -0.67 -23.28 14.50
C THR A 194 -1.14 -23.90 15.82
N ASN A 195 -0.29 -24.68 16.50
CA ASN A 195 -0.58 -25.31 17.79
C ASN A 195 -0.02 -24.51 18.98
N ASP A 196 0.49 -23.32 18.73
CA ASP A 196 1.04 -22.42 19.73
C ASP A 196 0.54 -20.98 19.47
N THR A 197 0.45 -20.17 20.51
CA THR A 197 0.07 -18.77 20.43
C THR A 197 0.95 -17.92 21.35
N PHE A 198 1.19 -16.68 20.94
CA PHE A 198 1.89 -15.70 21.76
C PHE A 198 0.94 -14.58 22.22
N VAL A 199 1.37 -13.80 23.18
CA VAL A 199 0.65 -12.62 23.65
C VAL A 199 1.49 -11.39 23.40
N MET A 200 1.01 -10.53 22.52
CA MET A 200 1.67 -9.25 22.26
C MET A 200 1.65 -8.37 23.53
N PRO A 201 2.77 -7.74 23.92
CA PRO A 201 2.80 -6.88 25.08
C PRO A 201 1.72 -5.77 24.99
N PRO A 202 0.86 -5.58 26.02
CA PRO A 202 -0.30 -4.69 25.94
C PRO A 202 0.06 -3.20 25.80
N LYS A 203 1.31 -2.82 26.04
CA LYS A 203 1.84 -1.45 25.87
C LYS A 203 2.65 -1.27 24.60
N PHE A 204 2.67 -2.27 23.71
CA PHE A 204 3.42 -2.17 22.47
C PHE A 204 2.54 -1.50 21.39
N HIS A 205 2.90 -0.27 21.02
CA HIS A 205 2.23 0.48 19.98
C HIS A 205 3.17 0.66 18.77
N PRO A 206 2.75 0.27 17.56
CA PRO A 206 3.57 0.38 16.35
C PRO A 206 4.10 1.80 16.07
N ASP A 207 3.27 2.83 16.33
CA ASP A 207 3.64 4.22 16.09
C ASP A 207 4.74 4.69 17.06
N GLU A 208 4.60 4.35 18.35
CA GLU A 208 5.59 4.68 19.37
C GLU A 208 6.93 3.96 19.13
N TYR A 209 6.90 2.74 18.58
CA TYR A 209 8.12 1.97 18.31
C TYR A 209 9.07 2.67 17.35
N PHE A 210 8.56 3.49 16.44
CA PHE A 210 9.35 4.22 15.44
C PHE A 210 9.41 5.73 15.67
N GLU A 211 8.89 6.26 16.77
CA GLU A 211 8.81 7.69 17.03
C GLU A 211 10.20 8.35 17.00
N ASP A 212 11.19 7.69 17.59
CA ASP A 212 12.58 8.18 17.66
C ASP A 212 13.49 7.59 16.56
N CYS A 213 12.90 6.98 15.51
CA CYS A 213 13.67 6.29 14.50
C CYS A 213 13.71 7.05 13.17
N TYR A 214 14.84 7.05 12.51
CA TYR A 214 14.91 7.43 11.11
C TYR A 214 14.54 6.24 10.21
N GLY A 215 13.26 6.20 9.85
CA GLY A 215 12.72 5.16 8.96
C GLY A 215 12.47 3.81 9.65
N ILE A 216 13.37 2.85 9.48
CA ILE A 216 13.28 1.49 10.03
C ILE A 216 14.46 1.13 10.94
N ILE A 217 15.38 2.05 11.16
CA ILE A 217 16.57 1.82 11.98
C ILE A 217 16.23 2.23 13.39
N HIS A 218 16.17 1.23 14.27
CA HIS A 218 16.04 1.42 15.69
C HIS A 218 17.42 1.33 16.32
N GLY A 219 17.84 2.38 17.05
CA GLY A 219 19.12 2.37 17.78
C GLY A 219 18.97 1.56 19.07
N ASP A 220 19.73 0.47 19.18
CA ASP A 220 19.80 -0.28 20.44
C ASP A 220 20.61 0.54 21.45
N ASN A 221 19.96 1.12 22.46
CA ASN A 221 20.55 1.89 23.58
C ASN A 221 21.21 3.25 23.22
N GLU A 222 20.86 3.89 22.16
CA GLU A 222 21.32 5.26 21.87
C GLU A 222 20.32 6.29 22.40
N GLU A 223 20.81 7.36 23.05
CA GLU A 223 19.96 8.49 23.47
C GLU A 223 19.50 9.28 22.23
N THR A 224 18.22 9.64 22.20
CA THR A 224 17.62 10.45 21.11
C THR A 224 18.32 11.80 21.01
N GLN A 225 18.87 12.12 19.85
CA GLN A 225 19.53 13.38 19.58
C GLN A 225 18.62 14.31 18.77
N THR A 226 18.39 15.52 19.28
CA THR A 226 17.67 16.56 18.53
C THR A 226 18.64 17.23 17.56
N VAL A 227 18.43 17.00 16.25
CA VAL A 227 19.15 17.72 15.19
C VAL A 227 18.45 19.05 14.95
N ARG A 228 19.18 20.17 15.11
CA ARG A 228 18.71 21.54 14.83
C ARG A 228 19.20 22.01 13.46
#